data_d9aa86d78427b04b9367936df620b477
#
_entry.id   d9aa86d78427b04b9367936df620b477
#
_cell.length_a   1.000
_cell.length_b   1.000
_cell.length_c   1.000
_cell.angle_alpha   90.00
_cell.angle_beta   90.00
_cell.angle_gamma   90.00
#
_symmetry.space_group_name_H-M   'P 1'
#
loop_
_entity.id
_entity.type
_entity.pdbx_description
1 polymer ?
#
loop_
_entity_poly.entity_id
_entity_poly.type
_entity_poly.pdbx_seq_one_letter_code
_entity_poly.pdbx_strand_id
1 'polypeptide(L)'
;MTLALDIGGTKIAGALVRGDGKLLVTARRPTPRGTDGDGVMAALEEVVGELAQAPEWAGVRRCGIGSAGPIDASRGTVSPVNIGAWRGYPVVERTEKALTRLGAPVPTVLVGDGVAMTAAEHWLGAARGHRNALCMVVSTGVGGGLVLDGRLHPGPTGNAGHIGHISVELDGELCPCGSRGCVEIIASGTSIARHGGLA
;
A
#
# COMPACT_ATOMS: atom_id res chain seq x y z
N MET A 1 10.48 -17.30 3.28
CA MET A 1 10.04 -16.01 3.85
C MET A 1 9.63 -15.05 2.75
N THR A 2 8.83 -14.03 3.11
CA THR A 2 8.40 -12.95 2.22
C THR A 2 8.95 -11.63 2.76
N LEU A 3 9.57 -10.83 1.90
CA LEU A 3 9.78 -9.42 2.16
C LEU A 3 8.45 -8.70 1.86
N ALA A 4 7.89 -8.03 2.85
CA ALA A 4 6.69 -7.21 2.71
C ALA A 4 7.07 -5.74 2.82
N LEU A 5 6.61 -4.91 1.88
CA LEU A 5 6.84 -3.46 1.84
C LEU A 5 5.50 -2.74 1.82
N ASP A 6 5.36 -1.72 2.64
CA ASP A 6 4.19 -0.83 2.72
C ASP A 6 4.63 0.59 2.43
N ILE A 7 4.11 1.18 1.34
CA ILE A 7 4.49 2.50 0.86
C ILE A 7 3.31 3.45 0.99
N GLY A 8 3.34 4.23 2.05
CA GLY A 8 2.33 5.24 2.34
C GLY A 8 2.87 6.67 2.19
N GLY A 9 1.97 7.65 2.20
CA GLY A 9 2.31 9.07 2.07
C GLY A 9 3.04 9.68 3.27
N THR A 10 3.07 8.98 4.41
CA THR A 10 3.71 9.45 5.65
C THR A 10 4.87 8.60 6.09
N LYS A 11 4.85 7.31 5.76
CA LYS A 11 5.88 6.34 6.12
C LYS A 11 6.03 5.30 5.03
N ILE A 12 7.23 4.75 4.95
CA ILE A 12 7.59 3.54 4.22
C ILE A 12 8.00 2.52 5.29
N ALA A 13 7.40 1.35 5.27
CA ALA A 13 7.69 0.27 6.20
C ALA A 13 8.02 -1.02 5.47
N GLY A 14 8.83 -1.87 6.09
CA GLY A 14 9.15 -3.18 5.58
C GLY A 14 9.22 -4.21 6.69
N ALA A 15 9.00 -5.47 6.33
CA ALA A 15 9.11 -6.59 7.26
C ALA A 15 9.59 -7.87 6.56
N LEU A 16 10.32 -8.70 7.29
CA LEU A 16 10.53 -10.10 6.95
C LEU A 16 9.41 -10.92 7.58
N VAL A 17 8.58 -11.54 6.75
CA VAL A 17 7.36 -12.24 7.15
C VAL A 17 7.51 -13.74 6.94
N ARG A 18 7.24 -14.50 7.98
CA ARG A 18 7.20 -15.97 7.92
C ARG A 18 5.90 -16.46 7.26
N GLY A 19 5.87 -17.72 6.81
CA GLY A 19 4.73 -18.30 6.11
C GLY A 19 3.44 -18.39 6.94
N ASP A 20 3.50 -18.22 8.24
CA ASP A 20 2.36 -18.15 9.16
C ASP A 20 1.89 -16.71 9.46
N GLY A 21 2.49 -15.71 8.81
CA GLY A 21 2.18 -14.30 8.99
C GLY A 21 2.95 -13.61 10.12
N LYS A 22 3.82 -14.32 10.85
CA LYS A 22 4.62 -13.71 11.91
C LYS A 22 5.65 -12.75 11.31
N LEU A 23 5.63 -11.50 11.79
CA LEU A 23 6.68 -10.53 11.52
C LEU A 23 7.92 -10.88 12.34
N LEU A 24 9.05 -11.10 11.69
CA LEU A 24 10.32 -11.47 12.35
C LEU A 24 11.18 -10.24 12.57
N VAL A 25 11.36 -9.43 11.55
CA VAL A 25 12.15 -8.19 11.57
C VAL A 25 11.34 -7.11 10.89
N THR A 26 11.40 -5.89 11.38
CA THR A 26 10.71 -4.74 10.81
C THR A 26 11.64 -3.55 10.73
N ALA A 27 11.48 -2.75 9.67
CA ALA A 27 12.17 -1.47 9.49
C ALA A 27 11.18 -0.43 8.97
N ARG A 28 11.44 0.85 9.22
CA ARG A 28 10.59 1.94 8.73
C ARG A 28 11.36 3.24 8.58
N ARG A 29 10.90 4.07 7.62
CA ARG A 29 11.37 5.45 7.40
C ARG A 29 10.19 6.39 7.18
N PRO A 30 10.31 7.66 7.51
CA PRO A 30 9.37 8.67 7.03
C PRO A 30 9.37 8.70 5.49
N THR A 31 8.23 8.90 4.86
CA THR A 31 8.19 9.18 3.42
C THR A 31 8.72 10.58 3.18
N PRO A 32 9.81 10.76 2.39
CA PRO A 32 10.37 12.06 2.14
C PRO A 32 9.38 12.97 1.41
N ARG A 33 9.37 14.25 1.78
CA ARG A 33 8.57 15.29 1.15
C ARG A 33 9.48 16.31 0.48
N GLY A 34 9.03 16.90 -0.64
CA GLY A 34 9.80 17.93 -1.34
C GLY A 34 11.03 17.40 -2.07
N THR A 35 11.15 16.09 -2.26
CA THR A 35 12.19 15.43 -3.05
C THR A 35 11.62 14.96 -4.40
N ASP A 36 12.51 14.57 -5.30
CA ASP A 36 12.15 13.84 -6.52
C ASP A 36 11.76 12.38 -6.23
N GLY A 37 11.43 11.63 -7.27
CA GLY A 37 11.05 10.23 -7.14
C GLY A 37 12.17 9.33 -6.63
N ASP A 38 13.42 9.67 -6.94
CA ASP A 38 14.58 8.89 -6.49
C ASP A 38 14.87 9.11 -5.01
N GLY A 39 14.57 10.29 -4.45
CA GLY A 39 14.66 10.53 -3.01
C GLY A 39 13.65 9.68 -2.20
N VAL A 40 12.44 9.47 -2.72
CA VAL A 40 11.47 8.56 -2.09
C VAL A 40 11.94 7.10 -2.23
N MET A 41 12.50 6.73 -3.38
CA MET A 41 13.03 5.38 -3.60
C MET A 41 14.24 5.10 -2.69
N ALA A 42 15.10 6.07 -2.44
CA ALA A 42 16.24 5.93 -1.53
C ALA A 42 15.77 5.55 -0.12
N ALA A 43 14.69 6.17 0.39
CA ALA A 43 14.12 5.80 1.69
C ALA A 43 13.58 4.35 1.70
N LEU A 44 13.01 3.87 0.58
CA LEU A 44 12.63 2.46 0.45
C LEU A 44 13.86 1.55 0.45
N GLU A 45 14.92 1.91 -0.28
CA GLU A 45 16.17 1.15 -0.34
C GLU A 45 16.85 1.09 1.05
N GLU A 46 16.76 2.15 1.86
CA GLU A 46 17.24 2.12 3.25
C GLU A 46 16.47 1.11 4.10
N VAL A 47 15.12 1.06 3.97
CA VAL A 47 14.29 0.06 4.69
C VAL A 47 14.70 -1.35 4.29
N VAL A 48 14.87 -1.61 2.99
CA VAL A 48 15.28 -2.93 2.49
C VAL A 48 16.70 -3.25 2.94
N GLY A 49 17.62 -2.29 2.88
CA GLY A 49 19.01 -2.44 3.31
C GLY A 49 19.15 -2.78 4.81
N GLU A 50 18.31 -2.17 5.66
CA GLU A 50 18.26 -2.51 7.09
C GLU A 50 17.78 -3.95 7.31
N LEU A 51 16.70 -4.35 6.62
CA LEU A 51 16.18 -5.72 6.70
C LEU A 51 17.18 -6.75 6.16
N ALA A 52 18.00 -6.37 5.20
CA ALA A 52 19.01 -7.25 4.62
C ALA A 52 20.16 -7.58 5.57
N GLN A 53 20.32 -6.85 6.69
CA GLN A 53 21.31 -7.15 7.72
C GLN A 53 20.86 -8.31 8.64
N ALA A 54 19.59 -8.68 8.60
CA ALA A 54 19.08 -9.74 9.47
C ALA A 54 19.48 -11.14 8.95
N PRO A 55 19.80 -12.09 9.83
CA PRO A 55 20.10 -13.48 9.43
C PRO A 55 18.99 -14.13 8.60
N GLU A 56 17.74 -13.73 8.85
CA GLU A 56 16.55 -14.21 8.17
C GLU A 56 16.51 -13.82 6.69
N TRP A 57 17.29 -12.82 6.26
CA TRP A 57 17.34 -12.34 4.88
C TRP A 57 17.65 -13.45 3.87
N ALA A 58 18.57 -14.35 4.21
CA ALA A 58 18.93 -15.50 3.37
C ALA A 58 17.74 -16.41 3.02
N GLY A 59 16.67 -16.34 3.81
CA GLY A 59 15.43 -17.08 3.62
C GLY A 59 14.39 -16.39 2.71
N VAL A 60 14.60 -15.16 2.25
CA VAL A 60 13.65 -14.44 1.38
C VAL A 60 13.51 -15.15 0.05
N ARG A 61 12.28 -15.34 -0.43
CA ARG A 61 11.93 -16.05 -1.67
C ARG A 61 10.98 -15.27 -2.55
N ARG A 62 10.40 -14.19 -2.04
CA ARG A 62 9.46 -13.31 -2.76
C ARG A 62 9.37 -11.97 -2.07
N CYS A 63 8.95 -10.94 -2.82
CA CYS A 63 8.65 -9.61 -2.31
C CYS A 63 7.19 -9.24 -2.64
N GLY A 64 6.48 -8.65 -1.67
CA GLY A 64 5.18 -8.05 -1.87
C GLY A 64 5.22 -6.57 -1.52
N ILE A 65 4.74 -5.72 -2.42
CA ILE A 65 4.61 -4.27 -2.24
C ILE A 65 3.14 -3.92 -2.12
N GLY A 66 2.73 -3.39 -0.96
CA GLY A 66 1.49 -2.63 -0.79
C GLY A 66 1.78 -1.15 -0.97
N SER A 67 1.04 -0.46 -1.82
CA SER A 67 1.25 0.97 -2.06
C SER A 67 -0.06 1.73 -2.10
N ALA A 68 -0.04 2.96 -1.56
CA ALA A 68 -1.07 3.93 -1.89
C ALA A 68 -1.20 4.06 -3.40
N GLY A 69 -2.44 4.23 -3.88
CA GLY A 69 -2.75 4.21 -5.31
C GLY A 69 -2.98 5.58 -5.94
N PRO A 70 -3.34 5.59 -7.22
CA PRO A 70 -3.58 4.41 -8.04
C PRO A 70 -2.31 3.66 -8.44
N ILE A 71 -2.47 2.36 -8.68
CA ILE A 71 -1.39 1.48 -9.16
C ILE A 71 -1.68 0.98 -10.58
N ASP A 72 -0.64 0.60 -11.30
CA ASP A 72 -0.73 -0.25 -12.51
C ASP A 72 0.07 -1.53 -12.24
N ALA A 73 -0.65 -2.58 -11.81
CA ALA A 73 -0.02 -3.85 -11.46
C ALA A 73 0.63 -4.53 -12.68
N SER A 74 0.12 -4.31 -13.89
CA SER A 74 0.64 -4.91 -15.12
C SER A 74 1.98 -4.32 -15.54
N ARG A 75 2.19 -3.03 -15.26
CA ARG A 75 3.43 -2.31 -15.53
C ARG A 75 4.36 -2.23 -14.32
N GLY A 76 3.89 -2.62 -13.14
CA GLY A 76 4.64 -2.47 -11.89
C GLY A 76 4.88 -1.02 -11.47
N THR A 77 3.94 -0.11 -11.82
CA THR A 77 4.09 1.33 -11.57
C THR A 77 3.02 1.86 -10.62
N VAL A 78 3.35 2.97 -9.96
CA VAL A 78 2.46 3.65 -9.01
C VAL A 78 2.38 5.14 -9.29
N SER A 79 1.22 5.74 -8.98
CA SER A 79 0.98 7.19 -9.06
C SER A 79 0.26 7.70 -7.80
N PRO A 80 0.80 7.53 -6.59
CA PRO A 80 0.09 7.84 -5.37
C PRO A 80 -0.26 9.33 -5.29
N VAL A 81 -1.51 9.63 -4.91
CA VAL A 81 -1.96 11.02 -4.77
C VAL A 81 -1.14 11.78 -3.72
N ASN A 82 -0.78 11.10 -2.64
CA ASN A 82 -0.05 11.64 -1.49
C ASN A 82 1.48 11.59 -1.61
N ILE A 83 2.03 11.07 -2.73
CA ILE A 83 3.46 11.09 -3.07
C ILE A 83 3.59 11.77 -4.44
N GLY A 84 3.58 13.09 -4.47
CA GLY A 84 3.54 13.88 -5.70
C GLY A 84 4.69 13.62 -6.67
N ALA A 85 5.85 13.21 -6.15
CA ALA A 85 7.04 12.88 -6.94
C ALA A 85 6.89 11.60 -7.77
N TRP A 86 5.93 10.75 -7.44
CA TRP A 86 5.69 9.49 -8.15
C TRP A 86 4.49 9.58 -9.08
N ARG A 87 4.76 9.60 -10.37
CA ARG A 87 3.74 9.53 -11.44
C ARG A 87 4.21 8.50 -12.47
N GLY A 88 3.48 7.34 -12.54
CA GLY A 88 3.92 6.19 -13.33
C GLY A 88 5.29 5.66 -12.87
N TYR A 89 5.63 5.81 -11.60
CA TYR A 89 6.94 5.46 -11.07
C TYR A 89 7.14 3.94 -11.09
N PRO A 90 8.25 3.40 -11.67
CA PRO A 90 8.46 1.96 -11.87
C PRO A 90 8.97 1.29 -10.59
N VAL A 91 8.13 1.29 -9.54
CA VAL A 91 8.51 0.83 -8.20
C VAL A 91 8.92 -0.64 -8.16
N VAL A 92 8.28 -1.50 -8.94
CA VAL A 92 8.63 -2.94 -9.00
C VAL A 92 10.03 -3.12 -9.56
N GLU A 93 10.30 -2.55 -10.75
CA GLU A 93 11.61 -2.64 -11.39
C GLU A 93 12.74 -2.10 -10.50
N ARG A 94 12.50 -0.95 -9.87
CA ARG A 94 13.49 -0.31 -8.97
C ARG A 94 13.74 -1.17 -7.73
N THR A 95 12.68 -1.75 -7.15
CA THR A 95 12.81 -2.65 -6.00
C THR A 95 13.57 -3.92 -6.38
N GLU A 96 13.25 -4.56 -7.52
CA GLU A 96 13.96 -5.76 -7.98
C GLU A 96 15.44 -5.51 -8.24
N LYS A 97 15.81 -4.33 -8.77
CA LYS A 97 17.21 -3.91 -8.91
C LYS A 97 17.90 -3.79 -7.54
N ALA A 98 17.21 -3.20 -6.55
CA ALA A 98 17.75 -3.11 -5.19
C ALA A 98 17.92 -4.50 -4.55
N LEU A 99 16.94 -5.38 -4.68
CA LEU A 99 17.00 -6.76 -4.18
C LEU A 99 18.14 -7.54 -4.82
N THR A 100 18.37 -7.38 -6.12
CA THR A 100 19.48 -8.02 -6.84
C THR A 100 20.84 -7.57 -6.28
N ARG A 101 21.02 -6.26 -6.02
CA ARG A 101 22.25 -5.73 -5.39
C ARG A 101 22.49 -6.29 -3.98
N LEU A 102 21.42 -6.64 -3.27
CA LEU A 102 21.47 -7.21 -1.91
C LEU A 102 21.47 -8.74 -1.90
N GLY A 103 21.71 -9.38 -3.04
CA GLY A 103 21.84 -10.84 -3.14
C GLY A 103 20.53 -11.62 -3.01
N ALA A 104 19.37 -10.97 -3.15
CA ALA A 104 18.03 -11.58 -3.08
C ALA A 104 17.20 -11.27 -4.34
N PRO A 105 17.58 -11.75 -5.54
CA PRO A 105 16.83 -11.56 -6.77
C PRO A 105 15.55 -12.41 -6.74
N VAL A 106 14.47 -11.86 -6.19
CA VAL A 106 13.20 -12.57 -6.00
C VAL A 106 12.07 -11.87 -6.76
N PRO A 107 11.02 -12.62 -7.18
CA PRO A 107 9.86 -12.04 -7.84
C PRO A 107 9.14 -11.08 -6.89
N THR A 108 8.71 -9.95 -7.45
CA THR A 108 8.03 -8.87 -6.73
C THR A 108 6.61 -8.69 -7.26
N VAL A 109 5.64 -8.62 -6.35
CA VAL A 109 4.22 -8.38 -6.65
C VAL A 109 3.82 -7.02 -6.07
N LEU A 110 3.10 -6.23 -6.87
CA LEU A 110 2.54 -4.94 -6.47
C LEU A 110 1.03 -5.04 -6.34
N VAL A 111 0.50 -4.55 -5.22
CA VAL A 111 -0.94 -4.40 -4.97
C VAL A 111 -1.22 -3.05 -4.31
N GLY A 112 -2.46 -2.56 -4.40
CA GLY A 112 -2.89 -1.41 -3.60
C GLY A 112 -2.88 -1.73 -2.10
N ASP A 113 -2.60 -0.74 -1.26
CA ASP A 113 -2.53 -0.88 0.20
C ASP A 113 -3.84 -1.42 0.81
N GLY A 114 -5.01 -0.96 0.34
CA GLY A 114 -6.30 -1.51 0.75
C GLY A 114 -6.49 -2.98 0.36
N VAL A 115 -5.98 -3.38 -0.80
CA VAL A 115 -6.00 -4.79 -1.25
C VAL A 115 -5.05 -5.63 -0.40
N ALA A 116 -3.85 -5.13 -0.08
CA ALA A 116 -2.90 -5.80 0.80
C ALA A 116 -3.47 -6.00 2.22
N MET A 117 -4.09 -4.95 2.78
CA MET A 117 -4.78 -5.02 4.08
C MET A 117 -5.90 -6.07 4.05
N THR A 118 -6.73 -6.06 3.01
CA THR A 118 -7.81 -7.04 2.85
C THR A 118 -7.29 -8.47 2.74
N ALA A 119 -6.16 -8.68 2.05
CA ALA A 119 -5.51 -9.98 2.00
C ALA A 119 -5.10 -10.46 3.40
N ALA A 120 -4.54 -9.58 4.22
CA ALA A 120 -4.14 -9.89 5.59
C ALA A 120 -5.35 -10.22 6.48
N GLU A 121 -6.42 -9.43 6.40
CA GLU A 121 -7.66 -9.65 7.13
C GLU A 121 -8.34 -10.97 6.74
N HIS A 122 -8.34 -11.30 5.45
CA HIS A 122 -8.91 -12.57 4.97
C HIS A 122 -8.05 -13.78 5.35
N TRP A 123 -6.74 -13.60 5.43
CA TRP A 123 -5.82 -14.68 5.79
C TRP A 123 -5.82 -14.94 7.30
N LEU A 124 -5.64 -13.90 8.13
CA LEU A 124 -5.34 -14.01 9.55
C LEU A 124 -6.25 -13.18 10.45
N GLY A 125 -7.04 -12.26 9.89
CA GLY A 125 -7.83 -11.29 10.64
C GLY A 125 -9.34 -11.58 10.66
N ALA A 126 -10.12 -10.52 10.79
CA ALA A 126 -11.57 -10.55 10.97
C ALA A 126 -12.34 -11.10 9.77
N ALA A 127 -11.80 -11.04 8.57
CA ALA A 127 -12.43 -11.57 7.36
C ALA A 127 -12.11 -13.06 7.11
N ARG A 128 -11.37 -13.71 8.01
CA ARG A 128 -11.02 -15.13 7.87
C ARG A 128 -12.25 -16.02 7.84
N GLY A 129 -12.34 -16.88 6.82
CA GLY A 129 -13.45 -17.81 6.65
C GLY A 129 -14.69 -17.22 5.98
N HIS A 130 -14.74 -15.90 5.76
CA HIS A 130 -15.83 -15.28 5.03
C HIS A 130 -15.62 -15.40 3.52
N ARG A 131 -16.65 -15.84 2.79
CA ARG A 131 -16.60 -15.94 1.32
C ARG A 131 -16.70 -14.57 0.65
N ASN A 132 -17.43 -13.65 1.27
CA ASN A 132 -17.60 -12.29 0.78
C ASN A 132 -17.34 -11.32 1.93
N ALA A 133 -16.46 -10.37 1.72
CA ALA A 133 -16.09 -9.36 2.70
C ALA A 133 -15.67 -8.07 1.99
N LEU A 134 -16.04 -6.95 2.59
CA LEU A 134 -15.45 -5.65 2.34
C LEU A 134 -14.61 -5.29 3.57
N CYS A 135 -13.30 -5.17 3.39
CA CYS A 135 -12.41 -4.65 4.41
C CYS A 135 -12.16 -3.16 4.14
N MET A 136 -12.29 -2.35 5.16
CA MET A 136 -12.16 -0.89 5.06
C MET A 136 -11.13 -0.38 6.06
N VAL A 137 -10.34 0.59 5.66
CA VAL A 137 -9.46 1.37 6.53
C VAL A 137 -9.86 2.84 6.47
N VAL A 138 -10.07 3.44 7.64
CA VAL A 138 -10.26 4.89 7.81
C VAL A 138 -9.04 5.41 8.58
N SER A 139 -8.21 6.22 7.90
CA SER A 139 -6.98 6.79 8.44
C SER A 139 -6.82 8.20 7.86
N THR A 140 -5.65 8.60 7.38
CA THR A 140 -5.46 9.86 6.63
C THR A 140 -6.46 9.97 5.47
N GLY A 141 -6.68 8.86 4.75
CA GLY A 141 -7.71 8.69 3.73
C GLY A 141 -8.68 7.57 4.10
N VAL A 142 -9.49 7.15 3.12
CA VAL A 142 -10.37 5.99 3.19
C VAL A 142 -10.01 5.00 2.08
N GLY A 143 -9.57 3.83 2.46
CA GLY A 143 -9.23 2.75 1.53
C GLY A 143 -10.01 1.47 1.84
N GLY A 144 -9.90 0.49 0.96
CA GLY A 144 -10.51 -0.81 1.17
C GLY A 144 -10.13 -1.83 0.11
N GLY A 145 -10.67 -3.02 0.27
CA GLY A 145 -10.54 -4.10 -0.68
C GLY A 145 -11.65 -5.13 -0.50
N LEU A 146 -11.78 -6.00 -1.47
CA LEU A 146 -12.89 -6.92 -1.61
C LEU A 146 -12.40 -8.37 -1.60
N VAL A 147 -13.16 -9.21 -0.90
CA VAL A 147 -13.14 -10.67 -1.06
C VAL A 147 -14.48 -11.07 -1.67
N LEU A 148 -14.46 -11.75 -2.80
CA LEU A 148 -15.67 -12.27 -3.48
C LEU A 148 -15.44 -13.76 -3.73
N ASP A 149 -16.42 -14.58 -3.34
CA ASP A 149 -16.38 -16.04 -3.46
C ASP A 149 -15.12 -16.69 -2.88
N GLY A 150 -14.64 -16.15 -1.75
CA GLY A 150 -13.46 -16.65 -1.04
C GLY A 150 -12.13 -16.25 -1.70
N ARG A 151 -12.15 -15.31 -2.64
CA ARG A 151 -10.96 -14.84 -3.36
C ARG A 151 -10.83 -13.33 -3.25
N LEU A 152 -9.60 -12.88 -3.09
CA LEU A 152 -9.28 -11.46 -3.19
C LEU A 152 -9.65 -10.95 -4.58
N HIS A 153 -10.36 -9.82 -4.64
CA HIS A 153 -10.85 -9.23 -5.87
C HIS A 153 -10.18 -7.87 -6.12
N PRO A 154 -9.00 -7.83 -6.74
CA PRO A 154 -8.30 -6.58 -7.03
C PRO A 154 -8.90 -5.82 -8.22
N GLY A 155 -9.84 -6.46 -8.98
CA GLY A 155 -10.35 -5.93 -10.24
C GLY A 155 -9.33 -6.00 -11.38
N PRO A 156 -9.75 -5.64 -12.60
CA PRO A 156 -8.90 -5.76 -13.80
C PRO A 156 -7.69 -4.82 -13.80
N THR A 157 -7.75 -3.71 -13.06
CA THR A 157 -6.66 -2.72 -12.98
C THR A 157 -5.88 -2.79 -11.67
N GLY A 158 -6.28 -3.64 -10.72
CA GLY A 158 -5.69 -3.70 -9.38
C GLY A 158 -6.24 -2.67 -8.39
N ASN A 159 -7.30 -1.93 -8.77
CA ASN A 159 -7.82 -0.80 -8.00
C ASN A 159 -9.27 -1.02 -7.49
N ALA A 160 -9.79 -2.25 -7.51
CA ALA A 160 -11.10 -2.53 -6.92
C ALA A 160 -11.06 -2.37 -5.40
N GLY A 161 -12.13 -1.80 -4.85
CA GLY A 161 -12.20 -1.51 -3.42
C GLY A 161 -11.75 -0.10 -3.03
N HIS A 162 -11.50 0.80 -3.97
CA HIS A 162 -11.28 2.24 -3.70
C HIS A 162 -12.56 2.93 -3.22
N ILE A 163 -13.15 2.40 -2.14
CA ILE A 163 -14.44 2.84 -1.58
C ILE A 163 -14.43 4.28 -1.09
N GLY A 164 -13.28 4.83 -0.74
CA GLY A 164 -13.11 6.21 -0.37
C GLY A 164 -13.48 7.19 -1.49
N HIS A 165 -13.47 6.74 -2.73
CA HIS A 165 -13.79 7.57 -3.90
C HIS A 165 -15.20 7.31 -4.48
N ILE A 166 -16.05 6.60 -3.75
CA ILE A 166 -17.49 6.55 -4.06
C ILE A 166 -18.09 7.91 -3.72
N SER A 167 -18.72 8.54 -4.72
CA SER A 167 -19.45 9.80 -4.54
C SER A 167 -20.76 9.53 -3.79
N VAL A 168 -20.94 10.12 -2.62
CA VAL A 168 -22.15 10.01 -1.78
C VAL A 168 -22.89 11.34 -1.64
N GLU A 169 -22.24 12.46 -2.03
CA GLU A 169 -22.83 13.79 -2.15
C GLU A 169 -22.52 14.36 -3.52
N LEU A 170 -23.51 14.35 -4.45
CA LEU A 170 -23.27 14.75 -5.83
C LEU A 170 -22.86 16.22 -5.99
N ASP A 171 -23.37 17.11 -5.11
CA ASP A 171 -23.04 18.53 -5.06
C ASP A 171 -21.97 18.84 -3.98
N GLY A 172 -21.32 17.82 -3.44
CA GLY A 172 -20.34 17.95 -2.38
C GLY A 172 -19.00 18.55 -2.81
N GLU A 173 -18.08 18.67 -1.86
CA GLU A 173 -16.73 19.21 -2.06
C GLU A 173 -15.96 18.44 -3.14
N LEU A 174 -15.13 19.16 -3.91
CA LEU A 174 -14.30 18.56 -4.96
C LEU A 174 -13.23 17.67 -4.32
N CYS A 175 -13.19 16.40 -4.71
CA CYS A 175 -12.18 15.45 -4.30
C CYS A 175 -10.93 15.56 -5.18
N PRO A 176 -9.71 15.36 -4.63
CA PRO A 176 -8.48 15.30 -5.42
C PRO A 176 -8.49 14.24 -6.55
N CYS A 177 -9.36 13.24 -6.48
CA CYS A 177 -9.55 12.26 -7.55
C CYS A 177 -10.31 12.82 -8.79
N GLY A 178 -10.82 14.06 -8.70
CA GLY A 178 -11.59 14.72 -9.76
C GLY A 178 -13.11 14.57 -9.64
N SER A 179 -13.61 13.74 -8.72
CA SER A 179 -15.04 13.60 -8.42
C SER A 179 -15.49 14.56 -7.31
N ARG A 180 -16.78 14.56 -6.94
CA ARG A 180 -17.33 15.37 -5.85
C ARG A 180 -17.97 14.49 -4.78
N GLY A 181 -17.92 14.97 -3.52
CA GLY A 181 -18.58 14.34 -2.38
C GLY A 181 -18.19 12.89 -2.16
N CYS A 182 -16.92 12.57 -2.36
CA CYS A 182 -16.40 11.24 -2.09
C CYS A 182 -16.44 10.93 -0.60
N VAL A 183 -16.63 9.67 -0.23
CA VAL A 183 -16.58 9.19 1.17
C VAL A 183 -15.31 9.68 1.88
N GLU A 184 -14.17 9.71 1.22
CA GLU A 184 -12.91 10.16 1.80
C GLU A 184 -12.94 11.64 2.21
N ILE A 185 -13.51 12.52 1.39
CA ILE A 185 -13.64 13.96 1.70
C ILE A 185 -14.54 14.20 2.91
N ILE A 186 -15.47 13.28 3.19
CA ILE A 186 -16.43 13.39 4.29
C ILE A 186 -15.92 12.70 5.55
N ALA A 187 -15.42 11.49 5.41
CA ALA A 187 -15.22 10.54 6.51
C ALA A 187 -13.77 10.10 6.74
N SER A 188 -12.79 10.66 6.03
CA SER A 188 -11.37 10.40 6.37
C SER A 188 -10.99 11.03 7.71
N GLY A 189 -9.95 10.52 8.34
CA GLY A 189 -9.43 11.07 9.59
C GLY A 189 -9.05 12.55 9.46
N THR A 190 -8.47 12.96 8.33
CA THR A 190 -8.19 14.37 8.02
C THR A 190 -9.45 15.21 7.91
N SER A 191 -10.50 14.68 7.28
CA SER A 191 -11.78 15.37 7.14
C SER A 191 -12.51 15.47 8.48
N ILE A 192 -12.52 14.40 9.26
CA ILE A 192 -13.08 14.38 10.62
C ILE A 192 -12.38 15.42 11.50
N ALA A 193 -11.03 15.47 11.48
CA ALA A 193 -10.27 16.46 12.24
C ALA A 193 -10.61 17.90 11.80
N ARG A 194 -10.69 18.15 10.49
CA ARG A 194 -11.06 19.46 9.93
C ARG A 194 -12.47 19.89 10.36
N HIS A 195 -13.47 19.02 10.25
CA HIS A 195 -14.83 19.31 10.61
C HIS A 195 -15.02 19.41 12.13
N GLY A 196 -14.22 18.68 12.91
CA GLY A 196 -14.22 18.75 14.37
C GLY A 196 -13.41 19.90 14.95
N GLY A 197 -12.80 20.76 14.13
CA GLY A 197 -11.95 21.87 14.60
C GLY A 197 -10.65 21.43 15.28
N LEU A 198 -10.16 20.23 14.95
CA LEU A 198 -8.95 19.60 15.51
C LEU A 198 -7.74 19.68 14.56
N ALA A 199 -7.86 20.37 13.43
CA ALA A 199 -6.83 20.53 12.41
C ALA A 199 -6.23 21.95 12.45
#